data_0a419b2e5d178245a5506f2ad9970d09
#
_entry.id   0a419b2e5d178245a5506f2ad9970d09
#
_cell.length_a   1.000
_cell.length_b   1.000
_cell.length_c   1.000
_cell.angle_alpha   90.00
_cell.angle_beta   90.00
_cell.angle_gamma   90.00
#
_symmetry.space_group_name_H-M   'P 1'
#
loop_
_entity.id
_entity.type
_entity.pdbx_description
1 polymer ?
#
loop_
_entity_poly.entity_id
_entity_poly.type
_entity_poly.pdbx_seq_one_letter_code
_entity_poly.pdbx_strand_id
1 'polypeptide(L)'
;DGDIDFNVEQHGPYVDTFNEGYSADYDGKKLYATDLHLPTLPYYLFSNSYKSLDDIEKGAKLVIAVPNDGSNLPRALSLCADAGLITLDDSKSRDEVGYDDITGSDYDIEWNEMDTSTIPTVLDDVDFGLITGSNLVNAKLDAKEAFACETSISEDMQLRLAVREDDKDAQWVKDIEAAYKSD
;
A
#
# COMPACT_ATOMS: atom_id res chain seq x y z
N ASP A 1 18.06 -4.98 -13.24
CA ASP A 1 19.24 -5.87 -13.24
C ASP A 1 19.20 -6.87 -14.39
N GLY A 2 18.01 -7.33 -14.83
CA GLY A 2 17.87 -8.32 -15.89
C GLY A 2 17.76 -9.77 -15.38
N ASP A 3 17.60 -9.94 -14.07
CA ASP A 3 17.46 -11.26 -13.44
C ASP A 3 16.05 -11.83 -13.64
N ILE A 4 15.07 -10.95 -13.85
CA ILE A 4 13.69 -11.31 -14.18
C ILE A 4 13.22 -10.51 -15.40
N ASP A 5 12.29 -11.05 -16.17
CA ASP A 5 11.76 -10.40 -17.37
C ASP A 5 10.50 -9.60 -17.08
N PHE A 6 9.70 -10.02 -16.10
CA PHE A 6 8.48 -9.32 -15.67
C PHE A 6 8.19 -9.57 -14.19
N ASN A 7 7.32 -8.70 -13.63
CA ASN A 7 6.79 -8.82 -12.29
C ASN A 7 5.28 -8.51 -12.28
N VAL A 8 4.54 -9.10 -11.36
CA VAL A 8 3.09 -8.91 -11.17
C VAL A 8 2.79 -8.67 -9.70
N GLU A 9 3.52 -7.75 -9.07
CA GLU A 9 3.35 -7.40 -7.65
C GLU A 9 3.12 -5.92 -7.41
N GLN A 10 3.37 -5.07 -8.42
CA GLN A 10 3.25 -3.64 -8.31
C GLN A 10 1.95 -3.14 -8.91
N HIS A 11 1.38 -2.10 -8.33
CA HIS A 11 0.37 -1.24 -8.94
C HIS A 11 1.02 -0.12 -9.75
N GLY A 12 0.24 0.53 -10.63
CA GLY A 12 0.72 1.61 -11.51
C GLY A 12 1.48 2.71 -10.77
N PRO A 13 0.89 3.36 -9.74
CA PRO A 13 1.55 4.43 -8.99
C PRO A 13 2.92 4.04 -8.39
N TYR A 14 3.13 2.79 -8.00
CA TYR A 14 4.45 2.35 -7.54
C TYR A 14 5.48 2.30 -8.67
N VAL A 15 5.08 1.87 -9.87
CA VAL A 15 5.95 1.89 -11.06
C VAL A 15 6.33 3.32 -11.42
N ASP A 16 5.40 4.27 -11.32
CA ASP A 16 5.66 5.69 -11.54
C ASP A 16 6.64 6.26 -10.52
N THR A 17 6.44 5.97 -9.23
CA THR A 17 7.37 6.35 -8.14
C THR A 17 8.77 5.79 -8.37
N PHE A 18 8.87 4.53 -8.79
CA PHE A 18 10.16 3.93 -9.17
C PHE A 18 10.82 4.69 -10.32
N ASN A 19 10.07 4.99 -11.37
CA ASN A 19 10.60 5.67 -12.55
C ASN A 19 11.06 7.09 -12.25
N GLU A 20 10.42 7.79 -11.31
CA GLU A 20 10.75 9.15 -10.92
C GLU A 20 11.92 9.20 -9.93
N GLY A 21 11.94 8.30 -8.96
CA GLY A 21 12.86 8.34 -7.82
C GLY A 21 14.10 7.44 -7.96
N TYR A 22 13.90 6.22 -8.42
CA TYR A 22 14.92 5.18 -8.32
C TYR A 22 15.55 4.77 -9.65
N SER A 23 14.97 5.15 -10.80
CA SER A 23 15.50 4.73 -12.10
C SER A 23 16.94 5.17 -12.33
N ALA A 24 17.37 6.29 -11.73
CA ALA A 24 18.75 6.78 -11.83
C ALA A 24 19.79 5.80 -11.25
N ASP A 25 19.42 5.04 -10.22
CA ASP A 25 20.28 4.03 -9.59
C ASP A 25 20.43 2.78 -10.47
N TYR A 26 19.62 2.67 -11.51
CA TYR A 26 19.57 1.56 -12.47
C TYR A 26 19.88 2.01 -13.90
N ASP A 27 20.86 2.91 -14.07
CA ASP A 27 21.30 3.43 -15.39
C ASP A 27 20.18 4.16 -16.16
N GLY A 28 19.21 4.76 -15.46
CA GLY A 28 18.06 5.43 -16.07
C GLY A 28 17.04 4.49 -16.70
N LYS A 29 17.14 3.18 -16.43
CA LYS A 29 16.17 2.18 -16.93
C LYS A 29 14.84 2.39 -16.25
N LYS A 30 13.78 2.28 -17.04
CA LYS A 30 12.41 2.45 -16.57
C LYS A 30 11.62 1.16 -16.68
N LEU A 31 10.59 1.08 -15.85
CA LEU A 31 9.56 0.06 -15.91
C LEU A 31 8.33 0.61 -16.64
N TYR A 32 7.59 -0.28 -17.26
CA TYR A 32 6.28 -0.02 -17.86
C TYR A 32 5.25 -0.92 -17.22
N ALA A 33 4.20 -0.33 -16.64
CA ALA A 33 3.03 -1.05 -16.19
C ALA A 33 2.06 -1.20 -17.37
N THR A 34 1.74 -2.43 -17.74
CA THR A 34 0.80 -2.68 -18.85
C THR A 34 -0.65 -2.35 -18.44
N ASP A 35 -1.59 -2.38 -19.39
CA ASP A 35 -3.02 -2.20 -19.13
C ASP A 35 -3.71 -3.46 -18.58
N LEU A 36 -2.93 -4.47 -18.20
CA LEU A 36 -3.48 -5.65 -17.52
C LEU A 36 -3.69 -5.34 -16.03
N HIS A 37 -4.95 -5.25 -15.62
CA HIS A 37 -5.38 -5.09 -14.24
C HIS A 37 -5.65 -6.45 -13.62
N LEU A 38 -5.00 -6.72 -12.50
CA LEU A 38 -5.14 -7.96 -11.75
C LEU A 38 -5.63 -7.65 -10.32
N PRO A 39 -6.39 -8.57 -9.71
CA PRO A 39 -6.83 -8.39 -8.33
C PRO A 39 -5.65 -8.15 -7.39
N THR A 40 -5.80 -7.18 -6.50
CA THR A 40 -4.85 -6.94 -5.42
C THR A 40 -5.45 -7.34 -4.07
N LEU A 41 -4.59 -7.58 -3.09
CA LEU A 41 -5.01 -7.82 -1.72
C LEU A 41 -5.26 -6.48 -1.01
N PRO A 42 -6.25 -6.41 -0.11
CA PRO A 42 -6.51 -5.21 0.66
C PRO A 42 -5.38 -4.89 1.65
N TYR A 43 -5.36 -3.66 2.12
CA TYR A 43 -4.62 -3.26 3.31
C TYR A 43 -5.40 -3.63 4.56
N TYR A 44 -4.65 -3.89 5.62
CA TYR A 44 -5.17 -4.21 6.93
C TYR A 44 -4.54 -3.30 7.98
N LEU A 45 -5.36 -2.81 8.90
CA LEU A 45 -4.92 -2.13 10.10
C LEU A 45 -4.93 -3.13 11.25
N PHE A 46 -3.77 -3.40 11.82
CA PHE A 46 -3.62 -4.32 12.95
C PHE A 46 -3.31 -3.56 14.23
N SER A 47 -3.82 -4.08 15.34
CA SER A 47 -3.46 -3.67 16.69
C SER A 47 -3.42 -4.89 17.60
N ASN A 48 -2.34 -5.04 18.37
CA ASN A 48 -2.27 -6.00 19.47
C ASN A 48 -2.90 -5.47 20.75
N SER A 49 -3.05 -4.13 20.87
CA SER A 49 -3.53 -3.44 22.06
C SER A 49 -5.04 -3.17 22.06
N TYR A 50 -5.61 -2.87 20.89
CA TYR A 50 -7.00 -2.42 20.76
C TYR A 50 -7.81 -3.32 19.84
N LYS A 51 -9.10 -3.52 20.15
CA LYS A 51 -10.03 -4.30 19.32
C LYS A 51 -11.16 -3.45 18.75
N SER A 52 -11.39 -2.26 19.30
CA SER A 52 -12.36 -1.28 18.82
C SER A 52 -11.93 0.14 19.19
N LEU A 53 -12.54 1.16 18.57
CA LEU A 53 -12.32 2.56 18.95
C LEU A 53 -12.74 2.84 20.37
N ASP A 54 -13.72 2.10 20.90
CA ASP A 54 -14.21 2.28 22.28
C ASP A 54 -13.18 1.88 23.35
N ASP A 55 -12.14 1.12 22.94
CA ASP A 55 -11.03 0.75 23.83
C ASP A 55 -9.99 1.86 23.99
N ILE A 56 -10.09 2.94 23.17
CA ILE A 56 -9.10 4.00 23.10
C ILE A 56 -9.64 5.27 23.76
N GLU A 57 -8.95 5.77 24.78
CA GLU A 57 -9.32 7.03 25.42
C GLU A 57 -9.08 8.22 24.48
N LYS A 58 -10.02 9.17 24.44
CA LYS A 58 -9.84 10.41 23.69
C LYS A 58 -8.62 11.18 24.19
N GLY A 59 -7.78 11.63 23.28
CA GLY A 59 -6.52 12.29 23.59
C GLY A 59 -5.37 11.32 23.91
N ALA A 60 -5.60 9.99 23.81
CA ALA A 60 -4.51 9.03 23.94
C ALA A 60 -3.40 9.30 22.92
N LYS A 61 -2.17 9.07 23.33
CA LYS A 61 -1.03 9.07 22.41
C LYS A 61 -0.98 7.69 21.71
N LEU A 62 -0.99 7.69 20.38
CA LEU A 62 -0.94 6.47 19.56
C LEU A 62 0.28 6.52 18.66
N VAL A 63 1.01 5.42 18.59
CA VAL A 63 2.10 5.21 17.62
C VAL A 63 1.57 4.31 16.50
N ILE A 64 1.60 4.83 15.27
CA ILE A 64 1.09 4.11 14.10
C ILE A 64 2.21 3.88 13.09
N ALA A 65 2.54 2.60 12.82
CA ALA A 65 3.50 2.22 11.80
C ALA A 65 2.84 2.27 10.41
N VAL A 66 3.45 3.03 9.49
CA VAL A 66 2.95 3.29 8.14
C VAL A 66 4.06 3.09 7.09
N PRO A 67 3.69 2.86 5.81
CA PRO A 67 4.65 2.83 4.71
C PRO A 67 5.42 4.14 4.57
N ASN A 68 6.71 4.04 4.25
CA ASN A 68 7.57 5.18 3.95
C ASN A 68 7.65 5.52 2.46
N ASP A 69 6.85 4.89 1.62
CA ASP A 69 6.78 5.17 0.19
C ASP A 69 5.52 5.97 -0.17
N GLY A 70 5.68 6.90 -1.11
CA GLY A 70 4.63 7.86 -1.49
C GLY A 70 3.43 7.25 -2.22
N SER A 71 3.50 5.99 -2.65
CA SER A 71 2.39 5.32 -3.34
C SER A 71 1.49 4.52 -2.38
N ASN A 72 2.05 4.02 -1.29
CA ASN A 72 1.32 3.25 -0.29
C ASN A 72 0.86 4.08 0.91
N LEU A 73 1.54 5.20 1.22
CA LEU A 73 1.16 6.08 2.33
C LEU A 73 -0.27 6.64 2.19
N PRO A 74 -0.72 7.16 1.02
CA PRO A 74 -2.09 7.65 0.87
C PRO A 74 -3.15 6.59 1.19
N ARG A 75 -2.90 5.35 0.76
CA ARG A 75 -3.78 4.21 1.00
C ARG A 75 -3.84 3.85 2.49
N ALA A 76 -2.70 3.92 3.18
CA ALA A 76 -2.61 3.71 4.62
C ALA A 76 -3.37 4.79 5.41
N LEU A 77 -3.19 6.07 5.08
CA LEU A 77 -3.92 7.18 5.70
C LEU A 77 -5.43 7.09 5.46
N SER A 78 -5.82 6.68 4.24
CA SER A 78 -7.22 6.44 3.89
C SER A 78 -7.86 5.35 4.75
N LEU A 79 -7.13 4.25 5.02
CA LEU A 79 -7.63 3.19 5.91
C LEU A 79 -7.70 3.66 7.38
N CYS A 80 -6.75 4.49 7.85
CA CYS A 80 -6.84 5.11 9.17
C CYS A 80 -8.09 6.00 9.31
N ALA A 81 -8.45 6.71 8.25
CA ALA A 81 -9.67 7.51 8.23
C ALA A 81 -10.94 6.64 8.23
N ASP A 82 -10.98 5.58 7.43
CA ASP A 82 -12.09 4.62 7.42
C ASP A 82 -12.27 3.92 8.78
N ALA A 83 -11.16 3.69 9.47
CA ALA A 83 -11.15 3.14 10.83
C ALA A 83 -11.55 4.16 11.90
N GLY A 84 -11.70 5.45 11.58
CA GLY A 84 -12.09 6.51 12.51
C GLY A 84 -10.96 7.06 13.38
N LEU A 85 -9.71 6.76 13.07
CA LEU A 85 -8.54 7.28 13.80
C LEU A 85 -8.21 8.73 13.43
N ILE A 86 -8.47 9.13 12.17
CA ILE A 86 -8.24 10.47 11.63
C ILE A 86 -9.41 10.92 10.77
N THR A 87 -9.44 12.19 10.42
CA THR A 87 -10.27 12.73 9.34
C THR A 87 -9.38 13.34 8.27
N LEU A 88 -9.74 13.16 7.00
CA LEU A 88 -9.03 13.68 5.84
C LEU A 88 -9.82 14.79 5.16
N ASP A 89 -9.14 15.59 4.35
CA ASP A 89 -9.77 16.60 3.49
C ASP A 89 -10.54 15.88 2.36
N ASP A 90 -11.87 16.00 2.38
CA ASP A 90 -12.78 15.39 1.39
C ASP A 90 -12.62 15.94 -0.04
N SER A 91 -11.90 17.07 -0.22
CA SER A 91 -11.63 17.64 -1.54
C SER A 91 -10.50 16.93 -2.29
N LYS A 92 -9.74 16.09 -1.60
CA LYS A 92 -8.61 15.35 -2.15
C LYS A 92 -8.98 13.92 -2.56
N SER A 93 -8.34 13.44 -3.62
CA SER A 93 -8.40 12.02 -3.97
C SER A 93 -7.76 11.18 -2.86
N ARG A 94 -8.42 10.09 -2.48
CA ARG A 94 -7.92 9.18 -1.43
C ARG A 94 -6.60 8.50 -1.78
N ASP A 95 -6.26 8.45 -3.06
CA ASP A 95 -5.01 7.89 -3.56
C ASP A 95 -3.85 8.92 -3.60
N GLU A 96 -4.14 10.20 -3.23
CA GLU A 96 -3.18 11.31 -3.28
C GLU A 96 -3.01 12.03 -1.93
N VAL A 97 -3.73 11.60 -0.88
CA VAL A 97 -3.66 12.25 0.44
C VAL A 97 -2.31 12.06 1.11
N GLY A 98 -1.87 13.08 1.80
CA GLY A 98 -0.68 13.06 2.66
C GLY A 98 -0.99 13.54 4.07
N TYR A 99 0.03 13.69 4.91
CA TYR A 99 -0.15 14.17 6.29
C TYR A 99 -0.75 15.58 6.36
N ASP A 100 -0.45 16.43 5.39
CA ASP A 100 -0.97 17.79 5.33
C ASP A 100 -2.49 17.83 5.03
N ASP A 101 -3.06 16.72 4.57
CA ASP A 101 -4.49 16.59 4.29
C ASP A 101 -5.27 16.01 5.49
N ILE A 102 -4.60 15.73 6.62
CA ILE A 102 -5.26 15.32 7.87
C ILE A 102 -5.88 16.55 8.51
N THR A 103 -7.20 16.58 8.58
CA THR A 103 -7.97 17.71 9.13
C THR A 103 -8.30 17.56 10.60
N GLY A 104 -8.14 16.37 11.18
CA GLY A 104 -8.36 16.15 12.61
C GLY A 104 -8.18 14.71 13.06
N SER A 105 -8.07 14.55 14.37
CA SER A 105 -8.07 13.27 15.09
C SER A 105 -8.54 13.50 16.52
N ASP A 106 -9.19 12.49 17.11
CA ASP A 106 -9.49 12.45 18.55
C ASP A 106 -8.24 12.02 19.37
N TYR A 107 -7.11 11.71 18.72
CA TYR A 107 -5.90 11.14 19.32
C TYR A 107 -4.67 11.98 19.00
N ASP A 108 -3.61 11.86 19.82
CA ASP A 108 -2.27 12.40 19.56
C ASP A 108 -1.45 11.33 18.81
N ILE A 109 -1.38 11.43 17.49
CA ILE A 109 -0.78 10.40 16.65
C ILE A 109 0.67 10.70 16.32
N GLU A 110 1.54 9.75 16.67
CA GLU A 110 2.93 9.68 16.23
C GLU A 110 3.05 8.69 15.06
N TRP A 111 3.42 9.20 13.89
CA TRP A 111 3.62 8.39 12.69
C TRP A 111 5.02 7.78 12.67
N ASN A 112 5.12 6.45 12.56
CA ASN A 112 6.37 5.73 12.46
C ASN A 112 6.50 5.14 11.04
N GLU A 113 7.23 5.86 10.17
CA GLU A 113 7.41 5.49 8.77
C GLU A 113 8.50 4.42 8.62
N MET A 114 8.17 3.36 7.88
CA MET A 114 9.12 2.27 7.61
C MET A 114 8.76 1.50 6.35
N ASP A 115 9.67 0.63 5.92
CA ASP A 115 9.39 -0.32 4.85
C ASP A 115 8.21 -1.23 5.22
N THR A 116 7.28 -1.41 4.27
CA THR A 116 6.05 -2.20 4.47
C THR A 116 6.31 -3.62 4.94
N SER A 117 7.43 -4.22 4.54
CA SER A 117 7.80 -5.58 4.92
C SER A 117 8.23 -5.71 6.38
N THR A 118 8.62 -4.59 7.01
CA THR A 118 9.05 -4.56 8.42
C THR A 118 7.89 -4.31 9.38
N ILE A 119 6.79 -3.68 8.95
CA ILE A 119 5.66 -3.34 9.82
C ILE A 119 5.13 -4.54 10.63
N PRO A 120 4.95 -5.75 10.06
CA PRO A 120 4.50 -6.89 10.83
C PRO A 120 5.41 -7.28 12.01
N THR A 121 6.69 -6.92 11.96
CA THR A 121 7.67 -7.29 12.99
C THR A 121 7.68 -6.35 14.19
N VAL A 122 7.04 -5.18 14.08
CA VAL A 122 7.00 -4.15 15.12
C VAL A 122 5.62 -4.00 15.78
N LEU A 123 4.66 -4.89 15.49
CA LEU A 123 3.29 -4.79 16.01
C LEU A 123 3.19 -4.82 17.53
N ASP A 124 4.17 -5.38 18.23
CA ASP A 124 4.23 -5.37 19.69
C ASP A 124 4.80 -4.05 20.26
N ASP A 125 5.42 -3.23 19.41
CA ASP A 125 6.08 -1.97 19.79
C ASP A 125 5.27 -0.73 19.39
N VAL A 126 4.18 -0.90 18.64
CA VAL A 126 3.30 0.17 18.16
C VAL A 126 1.84 -0.11 18.53
N ASP A 127 1.01 0.94 18.54
CA ASP A 127 -0.42 0.79 18.80
C ASP A 127 -1.16 0.24 17.58
N PHE A 128 -0.73 0.65 16.37
CA PHE A 128 -1.29 0.18 15.11
C PHE A 128 -0.20 0.00 14.05
N GLY A 129 -0.42 -0.97 13.14
CA GLY A 129 0.41 -1.17 11.96
C GLY A 129 -0.41 -1.37 10.69
N LEU A 130 -0.05 -0.66 9.62
CA LEU A 130 -0.67 -0.77 8.30
C LEU A 130 0.03 -1.87 7.49
N ILE A 131 -0.65 -2.99 7.28
CA ILE A 131 -0.06 -4.20 6.69
C ILE A 131 -0.67 -4.46 5.32
N THR A 132 0.17 -4.58 4.29
CA THR A 132 -0.27 -5.02 2.96
C THR A 132 -0.75 -6.47 3.00
N GLY A 133 -1.67 -6.85 2.13
CA GLY A 133 -2.15 -8.23 2.08
C GLY A 133 -1.06 -9.25 1.81
N SER A 134 -0.03 -8.92 1.02
CA SER A 134 1.13 -9.80 0.79
C SER A 134 1.96 -9.99 2.07
N ASN A 135 2.22 -8.90 2.81
CA ASN A 135 2.94 -8.96 4.07
C ASN A 135 2.15 -9.68 5.17
N LEU A 136 0.82 -9.55 5.17
CA LEU A 136 -0.06 -10.33 6.05
C LEU A 136 0.13 -11.84 5.83
N VAL A 137 0.12 -12.28 4.56
CA VAL A 137 0.33 -13.70 4.20
C VAL A 137 1.73 -14.16 4.61
N ASN A 138 2.76 -13.36 4.31
CA ASN A 138 4.16 -13.68 4.65
C ASN A 138 4.38 -13.77 6.17
N ALA A 139 3.76 -12.88 6.94
CA ALA A 139 3.82 -12.87 8.40
C ALA A 139 2.89 -13.90 9.06
N LYS A 140 2.05 -14.59 8.27
CA LYS A 140 1.06 -15.58 8.74
C LYS A 140 0.06 -15.01 9.74
N LEU A 141 -0.31 -13.75 9.55
CA LEU A 141 -1.35 -13.10 10.35
C LEU A 141 -2.74 -13.53 9.85
N ASP A 142 -3.71 -13.62 10.76
CA ASP A 142 -5.10 -13.90 10.39
C ASP A 142 -5.82 -12.57 10.09
N ALA A 143 -6.29 -12.41 8.86
CA ALA A 143 -7.05 -11.24 8.41
C ALA A 143 -8.28 -10.94 9.30
N LYS A 144 -8.83 -11.94 9.97
CA LYS A 144 -9.99 -11.77 10.87
C LYS A 144 -9.64 -11.06 12.18
N GLU A 145 -8.36 -11.02 12.53
CA GLU A 145 -7.88 -10.34 13.73
C GLU A 145 -7.53 -8.87 13.47
N ALA A 146 -7.58 -8.43 12.21
CA ALA A 146 -7.37 -7.04 11.88
C ALA A 146 -8.40 -6.13 12.56
N PHE A 147 -7.94 -4.97 13.03
CA PHE A 147 -8.80 -3.92 13.57
C PHE A 147 -9.72 -3.33 12.50
N ALA A 148 -9.18 -3.11 11.30
CA ALA A 148 -9.90 -2.70 10.12
C ALA A 148 -9.28 -3.29 8.85
N CYS A 149 -10.07 -3.35 7.78
CA CYS A 149 -9.65 -3.84 6.47
C CYS A 149 -10.16 -2.88 5.41
N GLU A 150 -9.35 -2.61 4.42
CA GLU A 150 -9.74 -1.85 3.24
C GLU A 150 -10.89 -2.55 2.52
N THR A 151 -11.98 -1.83 2.27
CA THR A 151 -13.21 -2.38 1.67
C THR A 151 -13.38 -2.01 0.20
N SER A 152 -12.64 -1.01 -0.27
CA SER A 152 -12.67 -0.53 -1.65
C SER A 152 -11.26 -0.20 -2.11
N ILE A 153 -10.83 -0.82 -3.18
CA ILE A 153 -9.50 -0.61 -3.79
C ILE A 153 -9.75 0.04 -5.15
N SER A 154 -9.13 1.19 -5.39
CA SER A 154 -9.25 1.87 -6.68
C SER A 154 -8.64 1.01 -7.80
N GLU A 155 -9.08 1.24 -9.04
CA GLU A 155 -8.56 0.54 -10.21
C GLU A 155 -7.06 0.80 -10.40
N ASP A 156 -6.59 2.00 -10.06
CA ASP A 156 -5.18 2.37 -10.16
C ASP A 156 -4.29 1.57 -9.20
N MET A 157 -4.86 1.13 -8.06
CA MET A 157 -4.17 0.30 -7.06
C MET A 157 -4.24 -1.21 -7.35
N GLN A 158 -4.85 -1.61 -8.45
CA GLN A 158 -4.79 -3.01 -8.91
C GLN A 158 -3.38 -3.36 -9.39
N LEU A 159 -3.02 -4.63 -9.23
CA LEU A 159 -1.72 -5.11 -9.69
C LEU A 159 -1.62 -5.00 -11.21
N ARG A 160 -0.41 -4.72 -11.68
CA ARG A 160 -0.07 -4.61 -13.10
C ARG A 160 0.99 -5.62 -13.48
N LEU A 161 0.96 -6.06 -14.70
CA LEU A 161 2.12 -6.69 -15.31
C LEU A 161 3.16 -5.59 -15.57
N ALA A 162 4.26 -5.61 -14.81
CA ALA A 162 5.36 -4.67 -14.95
C ALA A 162 6.50 -5.32 -15.72
N VAL A 163 6.99 -4.64 -16.75
CA VAL A 163 8.08 -5.07 -17.64
C VAL A 163 9.09 -3.94 -17.80
N ARG A 164 10.25 -4.20 -18.37
CA ARG A 164 11.15 -3.12 -18.81
C ARG A 164 10.46 -2.28 -19.89
N GLU A 165 10.65 -0.96 -19.87
CA GLU A 165 10.04 -0.08 -20.88
C GLU A 165 10.45 -0.48 -22.31
N ASP A 166 11.68 -0.96 -22.49
CA ASP A 166 12.19 -1.43 -23.79
C ASP A 166 11.44 -2.67 -24.32
N ASP A 167 10.82 -3.44 -23.43
CA ASP A 167 10.14 -4.69 -23.77
C ASP A 167 8.61 -4.52 -23.92
N LYS A 168 8.05 -3.34 -23.65
CA LYS A 168 6.59 -3.10 -23.59
C LYS A 168 5.81 -3.55 -24.82
N ASP A 169 6.41 -3.49 -26.01
CA ASP A 169 5.79 -3.87 -27.27
C ASP A 169 6.15 -5.29 -27.73
N ALA A 170 6.94 -6.02 -26.94
CA ALA A 170 7.39 -7.36 -27.26
C ALA A 170 6.21 -8.36 -27.37
N GLN A 171 6.34 -9.34 -28.27
CA GLN A 171 5.29 -10.33 -28.47
C GLN A 171 5.02 -11.15 -27.20
N TRP A 172 6.05 -11.51 -26.46
CA TRP A 172 5.90 -12.29 -25.23
C TRP A 172 5.12 -11.54 -24.13
N VAL A 173 5.19 -10.20 -24.07
CA VAL A 173 4.37 -9.39 -23.15
C VAL A 173 2.90 -9.53 -23.50
N LYS A 174 2.56 -9.39 -24.79
CA LYS A 174 1.19 -9.57 -25.31
C LYS A 174 0.64 -10.99 -25.07
N ASP A 175 1.52 -11.98 -25.19
CA ASP A 175 1.17 -13.38 -24.95
C ASP A 175 0.84 -13.63 -23.46
N ILE A 176 1.61 -13.01 -22.54
CA ILE A 176 1.34 -13.06 -21.09
C ILE A 176 0.01 -12.35 -20.79
N GLU A 177 -0.21 -11.13 -21.29
CA GLU A 177 -1.48 -10.42 -21.09
C GLU A 177 -2.68 -11.24 -21.61
N ALA A 178 -2.52 -11.88 -22.77
CA ALA A 178 -3.56 -12.74 -23.32
C ALA A 178 -3.81 -13.97 -22.44
N ALA A 179 -2.77 -14.56 -21.87
CA ALA A 179 -2.89 -15.70 -20.98
C ALA A 179 -3.64 -15.33 -19.68
N TYR A 180 -3.37 -14.17 -19.10
CA TYR A 180 -4.10 -13.69 -17.91
C TYR A 180 -5.57 -13.31 -18.21
N LYS A 181 -5.90 -12.95 -19.45
CA LYS A 181 -7.25 -12.61 -19.89
C LYS A 181 -8.03 -13.84 -20.38
N SER A 182 -7.39 -15.01 -20.47
CA SER A 182 -8.07 -16.25 -20.89
C SER A 182 -8.79 -16.90 -19.72
N ASP A 183 -10.02 -17.38 -19.96
CA ASP A 183 -10.85 -18.16 -19.02
C ASP A 183 -10.23 -19.54 -18.69
#